data_06230884cf75bf708590ec10fbdcb26a
#
_entry.id   06230884cf75bf708590ec10fbdcb26a
#
_cell.length_a   1.000
_cell.length_b   1.000
_cell.length_c   1.000
_cell.angle_alpha   90.00
_cell.angle_beta   90.00
_cell.angle_gamma   90.00
#
_symmetry.space_group_name_H-M   'P 1'
#
loop_
_entity.id
_entity.type
_entity.pdbx_description
1 polymer ?
#
loop_
_entity_poly.entity_id
_entity_poly.type
_entity_poly.pdbx_seq_one_letter_code
_entity_poly.pdbx_strand_id
1 'polypeptide(L)'
;MNILTFDIEDWYNCDFISEDFDWDRHEVRIYQGVDRILEELDKRNLKGTFFCLGWIAERHPGVIRSIQKQGHHIGCHSYQHELSFRFNEKDFKRDTAMAKSLIED
;
A
#
# COMPACT_ATOMS: atom_id res chain seq x y z
N MET A 1 23.96 -5.80 5.45
CA MET A 1 22.90 -4.78 5.33
C MET A 1 21.55 -5.44 5.53
N ASN A 2 20.72 -4.87 6.38
CA ASN A 2 19.36 -5.34 6.61
C ASN A 2 18.38 -4.38 5.92
N ILE A 3 17.37 -4.95 5.26
CA ILE A 3 16.34 -4.18 4.57
C ILE A 3 15.00 -4.49 5.22
N LEU A 4 14.27 -3.45 5.61
CA LEU A 4 12.93 -3.57 6.14
C LEU A 4 11.92 -3.16 5.07
N THR A 5 10.95 -4.02 4.80
CA THR A 5 9.87 -3.73 3.87
C THR A 5 8.52 -3.97 4.53
N PHE A 6 7.52 -3.20 4.11
CA PHE A 6 6.16 -3.31 4.61
C PHE A 6 5.20 -3.21 3.43
N ASP A 7 4.27 -4.14 3.35
CA ASP A 7 3.18 -4.05 2.38
C ASP A 7 2.04 -3.27 3.02
N ILE A 8 1.67 -2.15 2.41
CA ILE A 8 0.66 -1.24 2.95
C ILE A 8 -0.69 -1.58 2.34
N GLU A 9 -1.42 -2.37 3.09
CA GLU A 9 -2.76 -2.84 2.78
C GLU A 9 -3.54 -3.05 4.08
N ASP A 10 -4.85 -2.91 4.02
CA ASP A 10 -5.68 -3.16 5.19
C ASP A 10 -6.03 -4.66 5.26
N TRP A 11 -6.56 -5.11 6.39
CA TRP A 11 -6.83 -6.52 6.66
C TRP A 11 -7.74 -7.18 5.61
N TYR A 12 -8.59 -6.39 4.94
CA TYR A 12 -9.53 -6.88 3.94
C TYR A 12 -8.98 -6.83 2.49
N ASN A 13 -7.78 -6.29 2.29
CA ASN A 13 -7.19 -6.09 0.96
C ASN A 13 -6.53 -7.37 0.41
N CYS A 14 -7.12 -8.52 0.61
CA CYS A 14 -6.59 -9.78 0.10
C CYS A 14 -7.71 -10.70 -0.38
N ASP A 15 -7.37 -11.59 -1.30
CA ASP A 15 -8.32 -12.43 -2.01
C ASP A 15 -9.13 -13.35 -1.10
N PHE A 16 -8.53 -13.90 -0.05
CA PHE A 16 -9.28 -14.83 0.80
C PHE A 16 -10.20 -14.16 1.80
N ILE A 17 -10.17 -12.86 1.88
CA ILE A 17 -11.11 -12.10 2.73
C ILE A 17 -12.21 -11.49 1.87
N SER A 18 -11.86 -10.97 0.69
CA SER A 18 -12.79 -10.25 -0.16
C SER A 18 -12.42 -10.42 -1.64
N GLU A 19 -12.94 -11.48 -2.26
CA GLU A 19 -12.72 -11.77 -3.68
C GLU A 19 -13.45 -10.79 -4.61
N ASP A 20 -14.50 -10.16 -4.12
CA ASP A 20 -15.36 -9.26 -4.89
C ASP A 20 -14.86 -7.81 -4.92
N PHE A 21 -13.75 -7.52 -4.27
CA PHE A 21 -13.18 -6.17 -4.15
C PHE A 21 -14.16 -5.14 -3.56
N ASP A 22 -15.19 -5.60 -2.82
CA ASP A 22 -16.15 -4.71 -2.15
C ASP A 22 -15.58 -4.26 -0.79
N TRP A 23 -14.50 -3.50 -0.86
CA TRP A 23 -13.71 -3.13 0.31
C TRP A 23 -14.30 -1.97 1.11
N ASP A 24 -15.19 -1.18 0.50
CA ASP A 24 -15.81 -0.02 1.15
C ASP A 24 -16.69 -0.39 2.35
N ARG A 25 -17.16 -1.63 2.43
CA ARG A 25 -18.00 -2.11 3.53
C ARG A 25 -17.22 -2.55 4.77
N HIS A 26 -15.89 -2.60 4.70
CA HIS A 26 -15.05 -3.07 5.79
C HIS A 26 -14.54 -1.92 6.64
N GLU A 27 -14.32 -2.20 7.93
CA GLU A 27 -13.76 -1.24 8.87
C GLU A 27 -12.31 -0.91 8.49
N VAL A 28 -12.02 0.37 8.34
CA VAL A 28 -10.68 0.86 7.99
C VAL A 28 -9.78 0.83 9.23
N ARG A 29 -8.67 0.10 9.15
CA ARG A 29 -7.67 0.00 10.22
C ARG A 29 -6.27 0.38 9.80
N ILE A 30 -6.09 0.73 8.51
CA ILE A 30 -4.76 1.01 7.96
C ILE A 30 -4.03 2.13 8.71
N TYR A 31 -4.74 3.16 9.15
CA TYR A 31 -4.14 4.28 9.87
C TYR A 31 -3.49 3.84 11.18
N GLN A 32 -4.18 2.99 11.94
CA GLN A 32 -3.67 2.48 13.21
C GLN A 32 -2.39 1.67 13.01
N GLY A 33 -2.39 0.79 12.03
CA GLY A 33 -1.24 -0.06 11.72
C GLY A 33 -0.04 0.73 11.24
N VAL A 34 -0.25 1.62 10.28
CA VAL A 34 0.81 2.46 9.73
C VAL A 34 1.38 3.40 10.79
N ASP A 35 0.52 4.07 11.54
CA ASP A 35 0.97 5.00 12.60
C ASP A 35 1.85 4.26 13.62
N ARG A 36 1.48 3.05 14.00
CA ARG A 36 2.26 2.25 14.94
C ARG A 36 3.64 1.87 14.37
N ILE A 37 3.68 1.44 13.13
CA ILE A 37 4.94 1.09 12.46
C ILE A 37 5.84 2.33 12.34
N LEU A 38 5.29 3.46 11.91
CA LEU A 38 6.03 4.71 11.77
C LEU A 38 6.60 5.17 13.12
N GLU A 39 5.82 5.07 14.18
CA GLU A 39 6.25 5.40 15.53
C GLU A 39 7.44 4.52 15.98
N GLU A 40 7.34 3.21 15.77
CA GLU A 40 8.39 2.27 16.16
C GLU A 40 9.68 2.48 15.37
N LEU A 41 9.57 2.78 14.07
CA LEU A 41 10.74 3.07 13.24
C LEU A 41 11.40 4.39 13.65
N ASP A 42 10.60 5.40 13.96
CA ASP A 42 11.12 6.69 14.40
C ASP A 42 11.89 6.58 15.72
N LYS A 43 11.34 5.86 16.69
CA LYS A 43 12.01 5.61 17.98
C LYS A 43 13.38 4.95 17.83
N ARG A 44 13.54 4.13 16.81
CA ARG A 44 14.76 3.37 16.54
C ARG A 44 15.67 4.01 15.51
N ASN A 45 15.26 5.16 14.97
CA ASN A 45 15.96 5.88 13.91
C ASN A 45 16.23 4.95 12.69
N LEU A 46 15.22 4.16 12.31
CA LEU A 46 15.29 3.23 11.18
C LEU A 46 14.43 3.74 10.03
N LYS A 47 14.87 3.45 8.81
CA LYS A 47 14.11 3.70 7.58
C LYS A 47 13.77 2.40 6.90
N GLY A 48 12.63 2.36 6.24
CA GLY A 48 12.16 1.19 5.51
C GLY A 48 11.61 1.55 4.14
N THR A 49 11.19 0.52 3.41
CA THR A 49 10.48 0.65 2.13
C THR A 49 9.05 0.17 2.31
N PHE A 50 8.11 1.01 1.89
CA PHE A 50 6.68 0.76 2.02
C PHE A 50 6.08 0.56 0.64
N PHE A 51 5.65 -0.67 0.35
CA PHE A 51 4.98 -1.00 -0.90
C PHE A 51 3.48 -0.78 -0.73
N CYS A 52 2.96 0.24 -1.40
CA CYS A 52 1.59 0.72 -1.20
C CYS A 52 0.67 0.31 -2.34
N LEU A 53 -0.54 -0.16 -1.98
CA LEU A 53 -1.60 -0.35 -2.96
C LEU A 53 -2.06 0.99 -3.52
N GLY A 54 -2.29 1.06 -4.83
CA GLY A 54 -2.87 2.25 -5.45
C GLY A 54 -4.25 2.58 -4.89
N TRP A 55 -5.04 1.57 -4.55
CA TRP A 55 -6.35 1.73 -3.91
C TRP A 55 -6.23 2.48 -2.57
N ILE A 56 -5.21 2.14 -1.76
CA ILE A 56 -4.94 2.85 -0.50
C ILE A 56 -4.54 4.30 -0.78
N ALA A 57 -3.68 4.53 -1.77
CA ALA A 57 -3.25 5.88 -2.14
C ALA A 57 -4.44 6.75 -2.59
N GLU A 58 -5.36 6.17 -3.34
CA GLU A 58 -6.56 6.86 -3.81
C GLU A 58 -7.52 7.22 -2.68
N ARG A 59 -7.80 6.26 -1.80
CA ARG A 59 -8.79 6.41 -0.72
C ARG A 59 -8.23 7.06 0.53
N HIS A 60 -6.96 6.82 0.81
CA HIS A 60 -6.29 7.25 2.02
C HIS A 60 -4.94 7.91 1.73
N PRO A 61 -4.91 9.01 0.96
CA PRO A 61 -3.64 9.65 0.59
C PRO A 61 -2.84 10.15 1.79
N GLY A 62 -3.50 10.40 2.92
CA GLY A 62 -2.84 10.77 4.17
C GLY A 62 -1.88 9.70 4.68
N VAL A 63 -2.16 8.43 4.44
CA VAL A 63 -1.26 7.32 4.79
C VAL A 63 0.05 7.44 4.03
N ILE A 64 -0.03 7.66 2.72
CA ILE A 64 1.16 7.79 1.87
C ILE A 64 1.99 9.01 2.26
N ARG A 65 1.32 10.13 2.52
CA ARG A 65 1.99 11.37 2.94
C ARG A 65 2.71 11.22 4.28
N SER A 66 2.11 10.49 5.23
CA SER A 66 2.74 10.23 6.53
C SER A 66 4.03 9.42 6.38
N ILE A 67 4.03 8.43 5.51
CA ILE A 67 5.20 7.60 5.20
C ILE A 67 6.30 8.46 4.57
N GLN A 68 5.94 9.26 3.57
CA GLN A 68 6.86 10.13 2.87
C GLN A 68 7.48 11.17 3.81
N LYS A 69 6.67 11.78 4.66
CA LYS A 69 7.09 12.83 5.59
C LYS A 69 8.18 12.35 6.54
N GLN A 70 8.16 11.10 6.94
CA GLN A 70 9.21 10.51 7.78
C GLN A 70 10.45 10.05 7.01
N GLY A 71 10.48 10.24 5.70
CA GLY A 71 11.66 9.97 4.88
C GLY A 71 11.85 8.51 4.49
N HIS A 72 10.77 7.72 4.50
CA HIS A 72 10.83 6.33 4.03
C HIS A 72 10.71 6.24 2.51
N HIS A 73 11.19 5.14 1.94
CA HIS A 73 10.99 4.84 0.52
C HIS A 73 9.59 4.30 0.29
N ILE A 74 8.99 4.67 -0.84
CA ILE A 74 7.65 4.23 -1.23
C ILE A 74 7.76 3.49 -2.56
N GLY A 75 7.19 2.29 -2.60
CA GLY A 75 7.08 1.47 -3.80
C GLY A 75 5.62 1.19 -4.13
N CYS A 76 5.39 0.61 -5.31
CA CYS A 76 4.07 0.24 -5.78
C CYS A 76 3.79 -1.24 -5.49
N HIS A 77 2.58 -1.53 -4.96
CA HIS A 77 2.12 -2.89 -4.66
C HIS A 77 0.84 -3.22 -5.45
N SER A 78 0.80 -2.91 -6.75
CA SER A 78 -0.39 -2.96 -7.62
C SER A 78 -1.50 -2.00 -7.17
N TYR A 79 -2.64 -2.00 -7.89
CA TYR A 79 -3.75 -1.14 -7.52
C TYR A 79 -4.61 -1.76 -6.41
N GLN A 80 -5.08 -3.00 -6.60
CA GLN A 80 -6.03 -3.62 -5.66
C GLN A 80 -5.67 -5.07 -5.32
N HIS A 81 -4.39 -5.40 -5.32
CA HIS A 81 -3.89 -6.72 -4.93
C HIS A 81 -4.43 -7.87 -5.78
N GLU A 82 -4.79 -7.60 -7.04
CA GLU A 82 -5.24 -8.64 -7.96
C GLU A 82 -4.07 -9.49 -8.41
N LEU A 83 -4.28 -10.81 -8.44
CA LEU A 83 -3.22 -11.75 -8.79
C LEU A 83 -2.74 -11.53 -10.23
N SER A 84 -1.42 -11.39 -10.41
CA SER A 84 -0.83 -11.00 -11.70
C SER A 84 -1.14 -11.97 -12.84
N PHE A 85 -1.33 -13.25 -12.54
CA PHE A 85 -1.66 -14.24 -13.56
C PHE A 85 -3.08 -14.09 -14.14
N ARG A 86 -3.94 -13.27 -13.50
CA ARG A 86 -5.28 -12.94 -14.02
C ARG A 86 -5.23 -11.82 -15.05
N PHE A 87 -4.10 -11.15 -15.19
CA PHE A 87 -3.91 -10.09 -16.18
C PHE A 87 -3.27 -10.59 -17.45
N ASN A 88 -3.64 -10.00 -18.59
CA ASN A 88 -2.80 -10.01 -19.78
C ASN A 88 -1.75 -8.89 -19.64
N GLU A 89 -0.79 -8.84 -20.57
CA GLU A 89 0.28 -7.84 -20.53
C GLU A 89 -0.25 -6.41 -20.51
N LYS A 90 -1.25 -6.12 -21.34
CA LYS A 90 -1.85 -4.78 -21.46
C LYS A 90 -2.50 -4.36 -20.15
N ASP A 91 -3.27 -5.23 -19.54
CA ASP A 91 -3.98 -4.95 -18.29
C ASP A 91 -3.01 -4.82 -17.11
N PHE A 92 -1.97 -5.63 -17.08
CA PHE A 92 -0.91 -5.53 -16.08
C PHE A 92 -0.20 -4.18 -16.16
N LYS A 93 0.16 -3.74 -17.36
CA LYS A 93 0.80 -2.43 -17.56
C LYS A 93 -0.12 -1.28 -17.14
N ARG A 94 -1.40 -1.38 -17.46
CA ARG A 94 -2.41 -0.38 -17.08
C ARG A 94 -2.58 -0.29 -15.57
N ASP A 95 -2.71 -1.43 -14.91
CA ASP A 95 -2.84 -1.50 -13.45
C ASP A 95 -1.65 -0.88 -12.75
N THR A 96 -0.44 -1.27 -13.16
CA THR A 96 0.80 -0.78 -12.57
C THR A 96 0.97 0.73 -12.80
N ALA A 97 0.70 1.21 -14.00
CA ALA A 97 0.79 2.64 -14.33
C ALA A 97 -0.21 3.47 -13.53
N MET A 98 -1.44 2.98 -13.37
CA MET A 98 -2.47 3.65 -12.58
C MET A 98 -2.07 3.71 -11.09
N ALA A 99 -1.64 2.60 -10.54
CA ALA A 99 -1.21 2.52 -9.15
C ALA A 99 -0.03 3.47 -8.88
N LYS A 100 0.97 3.45 -9.75
CA LYS A 100 2.13 4.36 -9.66
C LYS A 100 1.70 5.82 -9.67
N SER A 101 0.83 6.19 -10.60
CA SER A 101 0.32 7.57 -10.71
C SER A 101 -0.40 8.03 -9.45
N LEU A 102 -1.23 7.18 -8.86
CA LEU A 102 -1.95 7.48 -7.63
C LEU A 102 -1.02 7.64 -6.42
N ILE A 103 0.02 6.83 -6.35
CA ILE A 103 0.99 6.89 -5.26
C ILE A 103 1.86 8.14 -5.35
N GLU A 104 2.27 8.52 -6.56
CA GLU A 104 3.11 9.71 -6.81
C GLU A 104 2.34 11.04 -6.72
N ASP A 105 1.03 10.98 -6.79
CA ASP A 105 0.18 12.16 -6.74
C ASP A 105 -0.04 12.62 -5.27
#